data_b1b7dd2b4ee4d480ec3b832e878687d4
#
_entry.id   b1b7dd2b4ee4d480ec3b832e878687d4
#
_cell.length_a   1.000
_cell.length_b   1.000
_cell.length_c   1.000
_cell.angle_alpha   90.00
_cell.angle_beta   90.00
_cell.angle_gamma   90.00
#
_symmetry.space_group_name_H-M   'P 1'
#
loop_
_entity.id
_entity.type
_entity.pdbx_description
1 polymer ?
#
loop_
_entity_poly.entity_id
_entity_poly.type
_entity_poly.pdbx_seq_one_letter_code
_entity_poly.pdbx_strand_id
1 'polypeptide(L)'
;MGTVVEKAFRGEFETHLTVRPDARTVSGARLERWAGHHGLKLTRIVLDRGAMPDQPMLTEQGRGTLAEQRAAARLRSAELRAAGFSVVRVKIEAAPWNEDIPRTADEAAELSPVCHFEHHIKLLLSGEPEVASARAVAQRHSAHLSRNARRAARHARHERFVTQRCRAVGRPEARARLDALLGALAAAGLEVTEVEEEFVVHDDHPAVDAGWIDERTEQPVGERGQRRPEVTV
;
A
#
# COMPACT_ATOMS: atom_id res chain seq x y z
N MET A 1 -25.52 17.15 7.28
CA MET A 1 -24.93 15.87 6.91
C MET A 1 -24.85 15.85 5.39
N GLY A 2 -23.71 16.19 4.81
CA GLY A 2 -23.51 16.12 3.36
C GLY A 2 -23.48 14.65 2.95
N THR A 3 -24.26 14.29 1.96
CA THR A 3 -24.21 12.98 1.33
C THR A 3 -22.86 12.86 0.64
N VAL A 4 -21.96 12.01 1.14
CA VAL A 4 -20.73 11.66 0.43
C VAL A 4 -21.18 10.98 -0.85
N VAL A 5 -21.03 11.65 -1.97
CA VAL A 5 -21.27 11.05 -3.29
C VAL A 5 -20.12 10.06 -3.51
N GLU A 6 -20.43 8.77 -3.52
CA GLU A 6 -19.45 7.75 -3.82
C GLU A 6 -19.02 7.94 -5.29
N LYS A 7 -17.77 8.42 -5.51
CA LYS A 7 -17.22 8.57 -6.87
C LYS A 7 -17.17 7.21 -7.55
N ALA A 8 -17.65 7.17 -8.78
CA ALA A 8 -17.69 5.97 -9.60
C ALA A 8 -16.34 5.79 -10.31
N PHE A 9 -15.29 5.41 -9.57
CA PHE A 9 -14.01 5.07 -10.18
C PHE A 9 -14.19 4.04 -11.29
N ARG A 10 -13.59 4.31 -12.45
CA ARG A 10 -13.69 3.45 -13.63
C ARG A 10 -12.30 3.30 -14.28
N GLY A 11 -12.00 2.11 -14.76
CA GLY A 11 -10.77 1.81 -15.49
C GLY A 11 -10.14 0.48 -15.10
N GLU A 12 -8.87 0.49 -14.77
CA GLU A 12 -8.06 -0.67 -14.37
C GLU A 12 -7.92 -0.72 -12.85
N PHE A 13 -8.00 -1.95 -12.30
CA PHE A 13 -7.93 -2.17 -10.85
C PHE A 13 -7.11 -3.39 -10.51
N GLU A 14 -6.48 -3.37 -9.33
CA GLU A 14 -6.03 -4.56 -8.61
C GLU A 14 -6.88 -4.76 -7.35
N THR A 15 -7.29 -6.00 -7.10
CA THR A 15 -8.00 -6.39 -5.88
C THR A 15 -7.14 -7.34 -5.08
N HIS A 16 -6.90 -6.99 -3.83
CA HIS A 16 -6.12 -7.77 -2.88
C HIS A 16 -7.01 -8.37 -1.81
N LEU A 17 -6.91 -9.69 -1.65
CA LEU A 17 -7.63 -10.46 -0.64
C LEU A 17 -6.60 -11.01 0.36
N THR A 18 -6.49 -10.40 1.53
CA THR A 18 -5.59 -10.88 2.58
C THR A 18 -6.27 -12.00 3.36
N VAL A 19 -5.57 -13.11 3.48
CA VAL A 19 -6.03 -14.30 4.20
C VAL A 19 -5.33 -14.39 5.54
N ARG A 20 -6.07 -14.77 6.61
CA ARG A 20 -5.49 -14.96 7.94
C ARG A 20 -4.40 -16.04 7.89
N PRO A 21 -3.18 -15.74 8.38
CA PRO A 21 -2.15 -16.76 8.51
C PRO A 21 -2.54 -17.74 9.65
N ASP A 22 -2.78 -18.98 9.31
CA ASP A 22 -3.00 -20.09 10.23
C ASP A 22 -2.12 -21.29 9.83
N ALA A 23 -2.17 -22.39 10.59
CA ALA A 23 -1.40 -23.58 10.30
C ALA A 23 -1.68 -24.16 8.90
N ARG A 24 -2.88 -23.90 8.33
CA ARG A 24 -3.29 -24.35 6.99
C ARG A 24 -2.77 -23.43 5.86
N THR A 25 -2.67 -22.12 6.14
CA THR A 25 -2.14 -21.11 5.20
C THR A 25 -0.63 -21.00 5.29
N VAL A 26 -0.04 -21.21 6.48
CA VAL A 26 1.43 -21.16 6.69
C VAL A 26 2.15 -22.25 5.94
N SER A 27 1.56 -23.45 5.78
CA SER A 27 2.12 -24.51 4.94
C SER A 27 2.12 -24.15 3.43
N GLY A 28 1.44 -23.06 3.06
CA GLY A 28 1.46 -22.43 1.72
C GLY A 28 0.85 -23.25 0.60
N ALA A 29 1.06 -24.54 0.59
CA ALA A 29 0.73 -25.41 -0.54
C ALA A 29 -0.78 -25.49 -0.87
N ARG A 30 -1.66 -25.38 0.13
CA ARG A 30 -3.11 -25.44 -0.10
C ARG A 30 -3.65 -24.15 -0.69
N LEU A 31 -3.24 -23.00 -0.13
CA LEU A 31 -3.63 -21.69 -0.65
C LEU A 31 -3.01 -21.45 -2.03
N GLU A 32 -1.77 -21.90 -2.24
CA GLU A 32 -1.09 -21.82 -3.54
C GLU A 32 -1.80 -22.62 -4.64
N ARG A 33 -2.19 -23.86 -4.35
CA ARG A 33 -2.97 -24.66 -5.29
C ARG A 33 -4.32 -24.03 -5.60
N TRP A 34 -5.00 -23.50 -4.56
CA TRP A 34 -6.26 -22.80 -4.74
C TRP A 34 -6.09 -21.55 -5.61
N ALA A 35 -5.09 -20.73 -5.33
CA ALA A 35 -4.76 -19.54 -6.12
C ALA A 35 -4.47 -19.88 -7.58
N GLY A 36 -3.62 -20.89 -7.82
CA GLY A 36 -3.28 -21.35 -9.18
C GLY A 36 -4.49 -21.87 -9.95
N HIS A 37 -5.40 -22.58 -9.27
CA HIS A 37 -6.63 -23.09 -9.90
C HIS A 37 -7.59 -21.98 -10.33
N HIS A 38 -7.55 -20.83 -9.64
CA HIS A 38 -8.39 -19.66 -9.92
C HIS A 38 -7.65 -18.56 -10.71
N GLY A 39 -6.42 -18.81 -11.15
CA GLY A 39 -5.63 -17.84 -11.91
C GLY A 39 -5.18 -16.62 -11.12
N LEU A 40 -5.11 -16.71 -9.78
CA LEU A 40 -4.74 -15.60 -8.90
C LEU A 40 -3.24 -15.64 -8.56
N LYS A 41 -2.63 -14.45 -8.48
CA LYS A 41 -1.26 -14.30 -7.96
C LYS A 41 -1.30 -14.39 -6.43
N LEU A 42 -0.52 -15.31 -5.85
CA LEU A 42 -0.31 -15.38 -4.40
C LEU A 42 1.02 -14.75 -4.02
N THR A 43 0.95 -13.75 -3.16
CA THR A 43 2.10 -13.10 -2.53
C THR A 43 2.01 -13.29 -1.02
N ARG A 44 3.14 -13.43 -0.32
CA ARG A 44 3.18 -13.45 1.14
C ARG A 44 4.01 -12.29 1.64
N ILE A 45 3.33 -11.21 1.97
CA ILE A 45 3.95 -10.01 2.49
C ILE A 45 4.29 -10.22 3.97
N VAL A 46 5.51 -9.88 4.34
CA VAL A 46 5.93 -9.84 5.75
C VAL A 46 6.39 -8.42 6.06
N LEU A 47 5.59 -7.75 6.88
CA LEU A 47 5.88 -6.40 7.36
C LEU A 47 7.01 -6.46 8.40
N ASP A 48 7.80 -5.41 8.49
CA ASP A 48 8.89 -5.31 9.49
C ASP A 48 8.35 -5.29 10.93
N ARG A 49 7.10 -4.82 11.12
CA ARG A 49 6.41 -4.70 12.41
C ARG A 49 4.90 -4.60 12.19
N GLY A 50 4.11 -4.54 13.24
CA GLY A 50 2.67 -4.30 13.20
C GLY A 50 1.85 -5.43 13.81
N ALA A 51 0.54 -5.23 13.89
CA ALA A 51 -0.40 -6.14 14.54
C ALA A 51 -0.54 -7.48 13.78
N MET A 52 -0.48 -7.45 12.45
CA MET A 52 -0.51 -8.64 11.60
C MET A 52 0.65 -8.60 10.60
N PRO A 53 1.88 -8.96 11.03
CA PRO A 53 3.07 -8.82 10.17
C PRO A 53 3.10 -9.82 9.01
N ASP A 54 2.46 -10.97 9.11
CA ASP A 54 2.44 -12.01 8.07
C ASP A 54 1.10 -11.96 7.32
N GLN A 55 1.14 -11.53 6.05
CA GLN A 55 -0.04 -11.28 5.22
C GLN A 55 0.02 -12.09 3.92
N PRO A 56 -0.49 -13.34 3.90
CA PRO A 56 -0.76 -14.03 2.66
C PRO A 56 -1.85 -13.30 1.88
N MET A 57 -1.55 -12.88 0.66
CA MET A 57 -2.38 -12.00 -0.15
C MET A 57 -2.56 -12.58 -1.55
N LEU A 58 -3.81 -12.66 -1.98
CA LEU A 58 -4.21 -13.03 -3.32
C LEU A 58 -4.51 -11.76 -4.11
N THR A 59 -4.01 -11.66 -5.34
CA THR A 59 -4.21 -10.52 -6.22
C THR A 59 -4.96 -10.93 -7.47
N GLU A 60 -5.99 -10.17 -7.81
CA GLU A 60 -6.79 -10.28 -9.03
C GLU A 60 -6.81 -8.93 -9.77
N GLN A 61 -6.50 -8.95 -11.06
CA GLN A 61 -6.62 -7.77 -11.91
C GLN A 61 -8.02 -7.69 -12.51
N GLY A 62 -8.57 -6.47 -12.61
CA GLY A 62 -9.91 -6.23 -13.16
C GLY A 62 -10.01 -4.93 -13.93
N ARG A 63 -11.06 -4.83 -14.74
CA ARG A 63 -11.45 -3.60 -15.45
C ARG A 63 -12.94 -3.33 -15.25
N GLY A 64 -13.35 -2.09 -15.36
CA GLY A 64 -14.76 -1.67 -15.22
C GLY A 64 -14.93 -0.60 -14.17
N THR A 65 -15.95 -0.72 -13.31
CA THR A 65 -16.29 0.19 -12.22
C THR A 65 -15.86 -0.37 -10.86
N LEU A 66 -15.65 0.50 -9.88
CA LEU A 66 -15.40 0.08 -8.49
C LEU A 66 -16.52 -0.82 -7.95
N ALA A 67 -17.79 -0.55 -8.32
CA ALA A 67 -18.92 -1.38 -7.89
C ALA A 67 -18.80 -2.83 -8.41
N GLU A 68 -18.39 -3.01 -9.66
CA GLU A 68 -18.12 -4.33 -10.25
C GLU A 68 -16.96 -5.03 -9.54
N GLN A 69 -15.86 -4.31 -9.26
CA GLN A 69 -14.73 -4.87 -8.52
C GLN A 69 -15.11 -5.31 -7.10
N ARG A 70 -15.90 -4.50 -6.39
CA ARG A 70 -16.44 -4.87 -5.07
C ARG A 70 -17.34 -6.11 -5.14
N ALA A 71 -18.16 -6.25 -6.20
CA ALA A 71 -18.99 -7.42 -6.40
C ALA A 71 -18.13 -8.68 -6.66
N ALA A 72 -17.13 -8.58 -7.52
CA ALA A 72 -16.18 -9.65 -7.78
C ALA A 72 -15.41 -10.07 -6.50
N ALA A 73 -14.91 -9.08 -5.74
CA ALA A 73 -14.20 -9.34 -4.47
C ALA A 73 -15.09 -10.05 -3.44
N ARG A 74 -16.38 -9.71 -3.33
CA ARG A 74 -17.33 -10.41 -2.44
C ARG A 74 -17.52 -11.86 -2.85
N LEU A 75 -17.67 -12.12 -4.16
CA LEU A 75 -17.81 -13.48 -4.69
C LEU A 75 -16.54 -14.29 -4.39
N ARG A 76 -15.37 -13.75 -4.72
CA ARG A 76 -14.08 -14.39 -4.47
C ARG A 76 -13.84 -14.67 -2.98
N SER A 77 -14.25 -13.74 -2.11
CA SER A 77 -14.18 -13.91 -0.64
C SER A 77 -15.10 -15.04 -0.17
N ALA A 78 -16.28 -15.21 -0.77
CA ALA A 78 -17.19 -16.31 -0.45
C ALA A 78 -16.60 -17.67 -0.86
N GLU A 79 -16.00 -17.76 -2.05
CA GLU A 79 -15.31 -18.96 -2.54
C GLU A 79 -14.12 -19.35 -1.65
N LEU A 80 -13.31 -18.38 -1.22
CA LEU A 80 -12.21 -18.61 -0.28
C LEU A 80 -12.72 -19.15 1.06
N ARG A 81 -13.78 -18.56 1.60
CA ARG A 81 -14.40 -19.03 2.86
C ARG A 81 -14.96 -20.45 2.71
N ALA A 82 -15.63 -20.75 1.60
CA ALA A 82 -16.13 -22.11 1.32
C ALA A 82 -14.98 -23.13 1.20
N ALA A 83 -13.81 -22.70 0.72
CA ALA A 83 -12.59 -23.51 0.70
C ALA A 83 -11.88 -23.56 2.07
N GLY A 84 -12.45 -22.94 3.13
CA GLY A 84 -11.93 -22.97 4.49
C GLY A 84 -10.79 -21.98 4.76
N PHE A 85 -10.67 -20.91 3.95
CA PHE A 85 -9.74 -19.80 4.20
C PHE A 85 -10.48 -18.60 4.80
N SER A 86 -9.86 -17.94 5.79
CA SER A 86 -10.42 -16.75 6.43
C SER A 86 -9.89 -15.48 5.75
N VAL A 87 -10.71 -14.86 4.89
CA VAL A 87 -10.39 -13.54 4.34
C VAL A 87 -10.60 -12.49 5.43
N VAL A 88 -9.56 -11.72 5.72
CA VAL A 88 -9.52 -10.72 6.78
C VAL A 88 -9.48 -9.29 6.26
N ARG A 89 -9.18 -9.07 4.97
CA ARG A 89 -9.15 -7.76 4.34
C ARG A 89 -9.41 -7.89 2.84
N VAL A 90 -10.19 -6.96 2.31
CA VAL A 90 -10.32 -6.67 0.89
C VAL A 90 -9.83 -5.26 0.64
N LYS A 91 -8.76 -5.11 -0.14
CA LYS A 91 -8.26 -3.81 -0.60
C LYS A 91 -8.37 -3.75 -2.12
N ILE A 92 -8.90 -2.63 -2.66
CA ILE A 92 -9.02 -2.41 -4.11
C ILE A 92 -8.25 -1.14 -4.45
N GLU A 93 -7.37 -1.25 -5.40
CA GLU A 93 -6.51 -0.20 -5.91
C GLU A 93 -6.85 0.09 -7.36
N ALA A 94 -6.97 1.37 -7.69
CA ALA A 94 -7.19 1.87 -9.04
C ALA A 94 -5.85 2.29 -9.64
N ALA A 95 -5.68 2.08 -10.94
CA ALA A 95 -4.53 2.62 -11.65
C ALA A 95 -4.53 4.16 -11.54
N PRO A 96 -3.36 4.81 -11.31
CA PRO A 96 -3.30 6.24 -11.04
C PRO A 96 -3.66 7.12 -12.25
N TRP A 97 -3.83 6.52 -13.42
CA TRP A 97 -4.30 7.19 -14.64
C TRP A 97 -5.79 7.06 -14.89
N ASN A 98 -6.55 6.37 -14.04
CA ASN A 98 -8.02 6.31 -14.14
C ASN A 98 -8.63 7.71 -13.99
N GLU A 99 -9.81 7.93 -14.60
CA GLU A 99 -10.38 9.28 -14.78
C GLU A 99 -10.71 10.00 -13.46
N ASP A 100 -11.18 9.28 -12.45
CA ASP A 100 -11.67 9.84 -11.18
C ASP A 100 -10.59 9.96 -10.08
N ILE A 101 -9.32 9.74 -10.42
CA ILE A 101 -8.20 9.90 -9.48
C ILE A 101 -7.98 11.39 -9.17
N PRO A 102 -7.90 11.81 -7.88
CA PRO A 102 -7.82 13.22 -7.52
C PRO A 102 -6.53 13.87 -8.04
N ARG A 103 -6.69 15.06 -8.62
CA ARG A 103 -5.59 15.88 -9.14
C ARG A 103 -5.17 16.97 -8.19
N THR A 104 -6.04 17.31 -7.23
CA THR A 104 -5.79 18.34 -6.22
C THR A 104 -6.08 17.81 -4.82
N ALA A 105 -5.59 18.51 -3.79
CA ALA A 105 -5.90 18.19 -2.39
C ALA A 105 -7.39 18.37 -2.09
N ASP A 106 -8.04 19.37 -2.70
CA ASP A 106 -9.48 19.62 -2.52
C ASP A 106 -10.31 18.45 -3.06
N GLU A 107 -9.97 17.94 -4.26
CA GLU A 107 -10.61 16.74 -4.82
C GLU A 107 -10.37 15.50 -3.94
N ALA A 108 -9.18 15.37 -3.36
CA ALA A 108 -8.87 14.27 -2.44
C ALA A 108 -9.65 14.36 -1.12
N ALA A 109 -9.90 15.58 -0.62
CA ALA A 109 -10.66 15.83 0.60
C ALA A 109 -12.15 15.47 0.48
N GLU A 110 -12.70 15.43 -0.73
CA GLU A 110 -14.06 14.99 -1.01
C GLU A 110 -14.25 13.47 -0.95
N LEU A 111 -13.14 12.70 -1.00
CA LEU A 111 -13.16 11.25 -1.00
C LEU A 111 -13.25 10.68 0.41
N SER A 112 -13.54 9.37 0.48
CA SER A 112 -13.45 8.65 1.74
C SER A 112 -12.01 8.73 2.31
N PRO A 113 -11.84 8.89 3.65
CA PRO A 113 -10.52 8.89 4.28
C PRO A 113 -9.68 7.62 4.03
N VAL A 114 -10.31 6.55 3.58
CA VAL A 114 -9.60 5.32 3.19
C VAL A 114 -8.81 5.51 1.89
N CYS A 115 -9.25 6.44 1.02
CA CYS A 115 -8.62 6.70 -0.27
C CYS A 115 -7.26 7.40 -0.08
N HIS A 116 -6.24 6.90 -0.75
CA HIS A 116 -4.89 7.49 -0.73
C HIS A 116 -4.04 6.93 -1.88
N PHE A 117 -3.00 7.66 -2.26
CA PHE A 117 -1.97 7.10 -3.13
C PHE A 117 -1.08 6.16 -2.33
N GLU A 118 -0.76 5.02 -2.92
CA GLU A 118 0.20 4.05 -2.38
C GLU A 118 1.27 3.78 -3.43
N HIS A 119 2.54 3.85 -3.03
CA HIS A 119 3.67 3.59 -3.89
C HIS A 119 4.43 2.38 -3.37
N HIS A 120 4.73 1.42 -4.24
CA HIS A 120 5.53 0.25 -3.92
C HIS A 120 6.84 0.30 -4.68
N ILE A 121 7.95 0.42 -3.96
CA ILE A 121 9.30 0.50 -4.52
C ILE A 121 10.03 -0.78 -4.15
N LYS A 122 10.41 -1.55 -5.14
CA LYS A 122 11.14 -2.79 -4.96
C LYS A 122 12.64 -2.53 -4.99
N LEU A 123 13.31 -2.99 -3.95
CA LEU A 123 14.75 -2.88 -3.78
C LEU A 123 15.40 -4.26 -3.86
N LEU A 124 16.60 -4.30 -4.42
CA LEU A 124 17.46 -5.47 -4.40
C LEU A 124 18.72 -5.16 -3.59
N LEU A 125 18.79 -5.69 -2.35
CA LEU A 125 19.77 -5.32 -1.34
C LEU A 125 20.80 -6.46 -1.11
N SER A 126 22.07 -6.08 -0.86
CA SER A 126 23.18 -7.02 -0.71
C SER A 126 23.33 -7.60 0.71
N GLY A 127 22.65 -7.03 1.71
CA GLY A 127 22.72 -7.51 3.10
C GLY A 127 22.11 -6.55 4.12
N GLU A 128 22.26 -6.87 5.40
CA GLU A 128 21.67 -6.13 6.51
C GLU A 128 22.09 -4.64 6.60
N PRO A 129 23.32 -4.22 6.25
CA PRO A 129 23.66 -2.80 6.23
C PRO A 129 22.80 -2.00 5.24
N GLU A 130 22.56 -2.54 4.04
CA GLU A 130 21.69 -1.89 3.05
C GLU A 130 20.20 -1.93 3.49
N VAL A 131 19.75 -3.00 4.16
CA VAL A 131 18.39 -3.07 4.74
C VAL A 131 18.23 -1.99 5.81
N ALA A 132 19.22 -1.78 6.67
CA ALA A 132 19.20 -0.72 7.69
C ALA A 132 19.18 0.68 7.04
N SER A 133 19.98 0.89 5.98
CA SER A 133 20.00 2.13 5.20
C SER A 133 18.63 2.39 4.54
N ALA A 134 18.07 1.39 3.87
CA ALA A 134 16.75 1.49 3.24
C ALA A 134 15.66 1.83 4.25
N ARG A 135 15.68 1.20 5.44
CA ARG A 135 14.74 1.51 6.54
C ARG A 135 14.88 2.96 7.00
N ALA A 136 16.09 3.46 7.18
CA ALA A 136 16.34 4.83 7.60
C ALA A 136 15.88 5.86 6.54
N VAL A 137 16.09 5.57 5.24
CA VAL A 137 15.56 6.40 4.14
C VAL A 137 14.05 6.38 4.16
N ALA A 138 13.43 5.20 4.17
CA ALA A 138 11.97 5.03 4.14
C ALA A 138 11.29 5.82 5.28
N GLN A 139 11.80 5.71 6.51
CA GLN A 139 11.24 6.41 7.68
C GLN A 139 11.24 7.94 7.52
N ARG A 140 12.28 8.52 6.91
CA ARG A 140 12.33 9.98 6.64
C ARG A 140 11.32 10.46 5.59
N HIS A 141 10.81 9.54 4.78
CA HIS A 141 9.84 9.82 3.72
C HIS A 141 8.45 9.23 4.02
N SER A 142 8.13 8.99 5.33
CA SER A 142 6.86 8.39 5.75
C SER A 142 6.53 7.08 5.02
N ALA A 143 7.58 6.28 4.78
CA ALA A 143 7.49 5.00 4.10
C ALA A 143 8.02 3.87 4.99
N HIS A 144 7.66 2.62 4.68
CA HIS A 144 7.92 1.45 5.53
C HIS A 144 8.41 0.26 4.73
N LEU A 145 9.24 -0.59 5.36
CA LEU A 145 9.77 -1.77 4.73
C LEU A 145 8.87 -3.00 4.94
N SER A 146 8.83 -3.82 3.90
CA SER A 146 8.31 -5.18 3.93
C SER A 146 9.14 -6.10 3.03
N ARG A 147 8.83 -7.41 3.06
CA ARG A 147 9.44 -8.39 2.16
C ARG A 147 8.40 -9.40 1.67
N ASN A 148 8.64 -9.99 0.52
CA ASN A 148 7.88 -11.14 0.06
C ASN A 148 8.57 -12.43 0.56
N ALA A 149 7.93 -13.13 1.49
CA ALA A 149 8.47 -14.35 2.08
C ALA A 149 8.57 -15.54 1.09
N ARG A 150 7.86 -15.48 -0.04
CA ARG A 150 7.89 -16.52 -1.07
C ARG A 150 9.06 -16.39 -2.05
N ARG A 151 9.73 -15.24 -2.06
CA ARG A 151 10.91 -14.99 -2.87
C ARG A 151 12.15 -15.17 -2.01
N ALA A 152 12.77 -16.36 -2.10
CA ALA A 152 14.09 -16.57 -1.52
C ALA A 152 15.11 -15.67 -2.23
N ALA A 153 16.02 -15.12 -1.45
CA ALA A 153 17.15 -14.39 -1.98
C ALA A 153 17.91 -15.24 -3.01
N ARG A 154 17.95 -14.79 -4.26
CA ARG A 154 18.85 -15.38 -5.25
C ARG A 154 20.23 -14.74 -5.07
N HIS A 155 21.26 -15.55 -4.99
CA HIS A 155 22.67 -15.08 -4.90
C HIS A 155 22.96 -14.17 -3.68
N ALA A 156 22.43 -14.51 -2.49
CA ALA A 156 22.62 -13.74 -1.24
C ALA A 156 22.07 -12.29 -1.27
N ARG A 157 21.24 -11.95 -2.25
CA ARG A 157 20.58 -10.63 -2.32
C ARG A 157 19.15 -10.70 -1.78
N HIS A 158 18.73 -9.66 -1.09
CA HIS A 158 17.45 -9.57 -0.41
C HIS A 158 16.49 -8.63 -1.17
N GLU A 159 15.37 -9.16 -1.64
CA GLU A 159 14.27 -8.30 -2.12
C GLU A 159 13.57 -7.66 -0.91
N ARG A 160 13.40 -6.34 -0.96
CA ARG A 160 12.59 -5.57 -0.01
C ARG A 160 11.66 -4.66 -0.78
N PHE A 161 10.55 -4.33 -0.15
CA PHE A 161 9.60 -3.34 -0.66
C PHE A 161 9.56 -2.17 0.30
N VAL A 162 9.60 -0.96 -0.26
CA VAL A 162 9.32 0.28 0.46
C VAL A 162 7.93 0.72 0.05
N THR A 163 7.01 0.80 0.99
CA THR A 163 5.65 1.28 0.77
C THR A 163 5.51 2.68 1.34
N GLN A 164 5.11 3.64 0.50
CA GLN A 164 4.81 5.02 0.86
C GLN A 164 3.31 5.28 0.65
N ARG A 165 2.65 5.91 1.64
CA ARG A 165 1.24 6.35 1.54
C ARG A 165 1.17 7.86 1.52
N CYS A 166 0.38 8.41 0.58
CA CYS A 166 0.15 9.85 0.46
C CYS A 166 -1.35 10.12 0.57
N ARG A 167 -1.78 10.63 1.73
CA ARG A 167 -3.17 10.93 2.04
C ARG A 167 -3.50 12.39 1.78
N ALA A 168 -4.77 12.68 1.47
CA ALA A 168 -5.31 14.04 1.31
C ALA A 168 -4.49 14.92 0.34
N VAL A 169 -3.94 14.33 -0.72
CA VAL A 169 -3.16 15.02 -1.75
C VAL A 169 -3.66 14.64 -3.14
N GLY A 170 -3.42 15.50 -4.13
CA GLY A 170 -3.62 15.17 -5.53
C GLY A 170 -2.44 14.40 -6.12
N ARG A 171 -2.66 13.78 -7.28
CA ARG A 171 -1.65 12.97 -7.99
C ARG A 171 -0.31 13.68 -8.21
N PRO A 172 -0.24 14.98 -8.62
CA PRO A 172 1.04 15.67 -8.79
C PRO A 172 1.87 15.76 -7.51
N GLU A 173 1.23 15.99 -6.36
CA GLU A 173 1.90 16.03 -5.06
C GLU A 173 2.36 14.63 -4.63
N ALA A 174 1.52 13.61 -4.81
CA ALA A 174 1.90 12.22 -4.54
C ALA A 174 3.12 11.82 -5.38
N ARG A 175 3.15 12.19 -6.67
CA ARG A 175 4.29 11.95 -7.56
C ARG A 175 5.55 12.68 -7.09
N ALA A 176 5.45 13.93 -6.67
CA ALA A 176 6.59 14.69 -6.13
C ALA A 176 7.18 14.02 -4.87
N ARG A 177 6.33 13.48 -3.99
CA ARG A 177 6.76 12.72 -2.80
C ARG A 177 7.47 11.41 -3.19
N LEU A 178 6.96 10.70 -4.21
CA LEU A 178 7.62 9.51 -4.75
C LEU A 178 8.99 9.86 -5.32
N ASP A 179 9.10 10.90 -6.14
CA ASP A 179 10.37 11.34 -6.75
C ASP A 179 11.40 11.72 -5.69
N ALA A 180 10.98 12.37 -4.61
CA ALA A 180 11.85 12.70 -3.47
C ALA A 180 12.37 11.43 -2.76
N LEU A 181 11.50 10.42 -2.57
CA LEU A 181 11.89 9.13 -1.98
C LEU A 181 12.86 8.38 -2.90
N LEU A 182 12.57 8.30 -4.21
CA LEU A 182 13.46 7.67 -5.20
C LEU A 182 14.83 8.34 -5.25
N GLY A 183 14.87 9.68 -5.23
CA GLY A 183 16.12 10.44 -5.14
C GLY A 183 16.93 10.14 -3.89
N ALA A 184 16.27 10.00 -2.73
CA ALA A 184 16.93 9.65 -1.47
C ALA A 184 17.45 8.20 -1.45
N LEU A 185 16.72 7.24 -2.04
CA LEU A 185 17.17 5.86 -2.19
C LEU A 185 18.41 5.79 -3.12
N ALA A 186 18.37 6.50 -4.24
CA ALA A 186 19.49 6.57 -5.17
C ALA A 186 20.73 7.23 -4.53
N ALA A 187 20.57 8.33 -3.78
CA ALA A 187 21.64 9.00 -3.05
C ALA A 187 22.27 8.08 -1.97
N ALA A 188 21.51 7.13 -1.42
CA ALA A 188 22.00 6.12 -0.50
C ALA A 188 22.64 4.91 -1.20
N GLY A 189 22.75 4.91 -2.54
CA GLY A 189 23.35 3.82 -3.32
C GLY A 189 22.49 2.55 -3.39
N LEU A 190 21.19 2.64 -3.11
CA LEU A 190 20.29 1.50 -3.08
C LEU A 190 19.70 1.21 -4.48
N GLU A 191 19.74 -0.06 -4.89
CA GLU A 191 19.25 -0.48 -6.21
C GLU A 191 17.72 -0.62 -6.20
N VAL A 192 17.05 0.27 -6.96
CA VAL A 192 15.61 0.20 -7.25
C VAL A 192 15.42 -0.63 -8.52
N THR A 193 14.60 -1.67 -8.45
CA THR A 193 14.33 -2.58 -9.59
C THR A 193 12.94 -2.42 -10.18
N GLU A 194 11.98 -1.90 -9.40
CA GLU A 194 10.58 -1.75 -9.83
C GLU A 194 9.92 -0.64 -9.00
N VAL A 195 9.02 0.10 -9.61
CA VAL A 195 8.18 1.12 -8.97
C VAL A 195 6.76 0.94 -9.45
N GLU A 196 5.83 0.78 -8.52
CA GLU A 196 4.40 0.70 -8.77
C GLU A 196 3.72 1.90 -8.09
N GLU A 197 2.82 2.57 -8.81
CA GLU A 197 1.99 3.66 -8.31
C GLU A 197 0.54 3.23 -8.36
N GLU A 198 -0.18 3.35 -7.25
CA GLU A 198 -1.55 2.90 -7.10
C GLU A 198 -2.37 3.93 -6.32
N PHE A 199 -3.70 3.89 -6.49
CA PHE A 199 -4.62 4.68 -5.69
C PHE A 199 -5.62 3.78 -5.01
N VAL A 200 -5.54 3.66 -3.70
CA VAL A 200 -6.47 2.87 -2.88
C VAL A 200 -7.84 3.54 -2.92
N VAL A 201 -8.85 2.82 -3.41
CA VAL A 201 -10.24 3.27 -3.53
C VAL A 201 -11.18 2.55 -2.58
N HIS A 202 -10.73 1.43 -2.02
CA HIS A 202 -11.47 0.63 -1.04
C HIS A 202 -10.52 -0.17 -0.16
N ASP A 203 -10.78 -0.16 1.13
CA ASP A 203 -10.10 -1.01 2.12
C ASP A 203 -11.10 -1.24 3.27
N ASP A 204 -11.55 -2.48 3.45
CA ASP A 204 -12.54 -2.83 4.45
C ASP A 204 -11.94 -3.11 5.84
N HIS A 205 -10.61 -3.21 5.95
CA HIS A 205 -9.94 -3.47 7.22
C HIS A 205 -8.51 -2.89 7.29
N PRO A 206 -8.34 -1.56 7.23
CA PRO A 206 -7.02 -0.92 7.28
C PRO A 206 -6.25 -1.21 8.56
N ALA A 207 -6.95 -1.56 9.67
CA ALA A 207 -6.34 -1.92 10.94
C ALA A 207 -5.42 -3.17 10.88
N VAL A 208 -5.46 -3.95 9.81
CA VAL A 208 -4.50 -5.04 9.54
C VAL A 208 -3.06 -4.53 9.53
N ASP A 209 -2.84 -3.29 9.09
CA ASP A 209 -1.53 -2.63 9.04
C ASP A 209 -1.21 -1.81 10.29
N ALA A 210 -2.03 -1.88 11.35
CA ALA A 210 -1.81 -1.11 12.58
C ALA A 210 -0.43 -1.38 13.18
N GLY A 211 0.30 -0.30 13.51
CA GLY A 211 1.65 -0.35 14.06
C GLY A 211 2.75 -0.62 13.02
N TRP A 212 2.42 -0.86 11.75
CA TRP A 212 3.38 -0.88 10.66
C TRP A 212 3.63 0.54 10.13
N ILE A 213 2.57 1.27 9.80
CA ILE A 213 2.61 2.67 9.37
C ILE A 213 2.16 3.55 10.55
N ASP A 214 3.03 4.47 10.99
CA ASP A 214 2.67 5.48 11.98
C ASP A 214 1.99 6.66 11.28
N GLU A 215 0.67 6.66 11.24
CA GLU A 215 -0.14 7.71 10.60
C GLU A 215 -0.06 9.08 11.31
N ARG A 216 0.68 9.19 12.43
CA ARG A 216 0.77 10.40 13.25
C ARG A 216 1.73 11.47 12.74
N THR A 217 2.46 11.24 11.65
CA THR A 217 3.52 12.16 11.17
C THR A 217 3.08 13.07 10.03
N GLU A 218 1.84 13.00 9.56
CA GLU A 218 1.33 13.85 8.48
C GLU A 218 0.54 15.08 8.98
N GLN A 219 1.04 15.79 10.02
CA GLN A 219 0.57 17.16 10.24
C GLN A 219 1.33 18.09 9.27
N PRO A 220 0.61 18.94 8.50
CA PRO A 220 1.27 19.96 7.69
C PRO A 220 2.08 20.86 8.65
N VAL A 221 3.32 21.13 8.26
CA VAL A 221 4.17 22.12 8.95
C VAL A 221 3.47 23.47 8.80
N GLY A 222 2.60 23.79 9.76
CA GLY A 222 2.00 25.10 9.87
C GLY A 222 3.11 26.13 10.04
N GLU A 223 3.11 27.13 9.17
CA GLU A 223 3.94 28.33 9.27
C GLU A 223 3.90 28.84 10.72
N ARG A 224 5.01 28.72 11.42
CA ARG A 224 5.18 29.40 12.70
C ARG A 224 5.24 30.88 12.40
N GLY A 225 4.10 31.56 12.57
CA GLY A 225 4.00 33.00 12.56
C GLY A 225 5.08 33.61 13.47
N GLN A 226 5.99 34.35 12.87
CA GLN A 226 6.96 35.18 13.57
C GLN A 226 6.17 36.22 14.39
N ARG A 227 6.04 35.97 15.69
CA ARG A 227 5.67 37.05 16.64
C ARG A 227 6.82 38.05 16.69
N ARG A 228 6.62 39.22 16.12
CA ARG A 228 7.48 40.39 16.35
C ARG A 228 7.43 40.75 17.86
N PRO A 229 8.57 41.03 18.50
CA PRO A 229 8.54 41.59 19.82
C PRO A 229 8.01 43.04 19.76
N GLU A 230 6.99 43.35 20.57
CA GLU A 230 6.56 44.70 20.83
C GLU A 230 7.67 45.41 21.65
N VAL A 231 8.21 46.49 21.09
CA VAL A 231 9.08 47.42 21.80
C VAL A 231 8.16 48.40 22.50
N THR A 232 8.12 48.31 23.85
CA THR A 232 7.48 49.34 24.69
C THR A 232 8.49 50.46 24.92
N VAL A 233 8.09 51.69 24.57
CA VAL A 233 8.77 52.95 24.96
C VAL A 233 8.14 53.42 26.24
#